data_6aaec7ea626cbcc58de67de9e4a21e48
#
_entry.id   6aaec7ea626cbcc58de67de9e4a21e48
#
_cell.length_a   1.000
_cell.length_b   1.000
_cell.length_c   1.000
_cell.angle_alpha   90.00
_cell.angle_beta   90.00
_cell.angle_gamma   90.00
#
_symmetry.space_group_name_H-M   'P 1'
#
loop_
_entity.id
_entity.type
_entity.pdbx_description
1 polymer ?
#
loop_
_entity_poly.entity_id
_entity_poly.type
_entity_poly.pdbx_seq_one_letter_code
_entity_poly.pdbx_strand_id
1 'polypeptide(L)'
;MPHRLRLIERIRQKFLLRDYDLTVHAIEEMAEDDLDVWDIEQAVMNGKVVRRSKRDLRGTKYTIEGLAVDGERMVGIVGRFHATDRFLIITVYDLNKYH
;
A
#
# COMPACT_ATOMS: atom_id res chain seq x y z
N MET A 1 8.24 -26.43 12.09
CA MET A 1 8.97 -25.37 11.40
C MET A 1 8.18 -24.08 11.40
N PRO A 2 8.77 -22.98 11.84
CA PRO A 2 8.10 -21.72 11.73
C PRO A 2 7.89 -21.38 10.25
N HIS A 3 6.68 -21.02 9.91
CA HIS A 3 6.33 -20.68 8.56
C HIS A 3 6.68 -19.22 8.31
N ARG A 4 7.58 -18.97 7.34
CA ARG A 4 7.99 -17.61 7.01
C ARG A 4 6.90 -16.96 6.15
N LEU A 5 6.38 -15.84 6.61
CA LEU A 5 5.41 -15.07 5.85
C LEU A 5 6.04 -14.49 4.59
N ARG A 6 5.30 -14.54 3.49
CA ARG A 6 5.67 -13.82 2.28
C ARG A 6 5.51 -12.32 2.52
N LEU A 7 6.18 -11.51 1.69
CA LEU A 7 6.15 -10.05 1.82
C LEU A 7 4.73 -9.51 1.82
N ILE A 8 3.90 -9.94 0.86
CA ILE A 8 2.53 -9.43 0.79
C ILE A 8 1.71 -9.81 2.03
N GLU A 9 1.96 -10.97 2.60
CA GLU A 9 1.29 -11.39 3.83
C GLU A 9 1.70 -10.53 5.02
N ARG A 10 3.00 -10.19 5.11
CA ARG A 10 3.49 -9.27 6.15
C ARG A 10 2.83 -7.91 6.04
N ILE A 11 2.70 -7.40 4.82
CA ILE A 11 2.06 -6.10 4.58
C ILE A 11 0.57 -6.18 4.94
N ARG A 12 -0.11 -7.24 4.50
CA ARG A 12 -1.53 -7.45 4.82
C ARG A 12 -1.78 -7.47 6.32
N GLN A 13 -0.89 -8.09 7.10
CA GLN A 13 -1.00 -8.10 8.55
C GLN A 13 -0.99 -6.69 9.13
N LYS A 14 -0.16 -5.80 8.59
CA LYS A 14 -0.13 -4.40 9.04
C LYS A 14 -1.48 -3.72 8.84
N PHE A 15 -2.15 -4.00 7.74
CA PHE A 15 -3.48 -3.44 7.48
C PHE A 15 -4.55 -4.07 8.37
N LEU A 16 -4.50 -5.38 8.59
CA LEU A 16 -5.44 -6.06 9.48
C LEU A 16 -5.34 -5.56 10.93
N LEU A 17 -4.14 -5.29 11.39
CA LEU A 17 -3.88 -4.78 12.73
C LEU A 17 -3.96 -3.26 12.82
N ARG A 18 -4.19 -2.58 11.70
CA ARG A 18 -4.17 -1.12 11.59
C ARG A 18 -2.85 -0.53 12.04
N ASP A 19 -1.77 -1.25 11.76
CA ASP A 19 -0.40 -0.92 12.12
C ASP A 19 0.29 -0.21 10.97
N TYR A 20 -0.38 0.78 10.41
CA TYR A 20 0.10 1.56 9.28
C TYR A 20 -0.22 3.04 9.45
N ASP A 21 0.54 3.87 8.75
CA ASP A 21 0.37 5.32 8.74
C ASP A 21 0.29 5.82 7.31
N LEU A 22 -0.35 6.97 7.13
CA LEU A 22 -0.46 7.66 5.84
C LEU A 22 0.31 8.97 5.93
N THR A 23 1.14 9.25 4.93
CA THR A 23 1.75 10.58 4.82
C THR A 23 0.70 11.60 4.42
N VAL A 24 0.96 12.88 4.67
CA VAL A 24 0.08 13.96 4.22
C VAL A 24 -0.10 13.88 2.70
N HIS A 25 0.98 13.61 1.98
CA HIS A 25 0.95 13.45 0.52
C HIS A 25 -0.01 12.34 0.08
N ALA A 26 0.05 11.19 0.75
CA ALA A 26 -0.86 10.08 0.45
C ALA A 26 -2.32 10.46 0.69
N ILE A 27 -2.59 11.17 1.80
CA ILE A 27 -3.93 11.63 2.13
C ILE A 27 -4.46 12.59 1.05
N GLU A 28 -3.63 13.52 0.61
CA GLU A 28 -3.99 14.46 -0.45
C GLU A 28 -4.30 13.75 -1.76
N GLU A 29 -3.47 12.77 -2.13
CA GLU A 29 -3.67 11.99 -3.35
C GLU A 29 -4.97 11.18 -3.29
N MET A 30 -5.27 10.60 -2.13
CA MET A 30 -6.52 9.86 -1.94
C MET A 30 -7.72 10.77 -2.16
N ALA A 31 -7.68 11.98 -1.61
CA ALA A 31 -8.76 12.95 -1.79
C ALA A 31 -8.93 13.34 -3.26
N GLU A 32 -7.83 13.57 -3.97
CA GLU A 32 -7.86 13.92 -5.40
C GLU A 32 -8.45 12.81 -6.26
N ASP A 33 -8.17 11.56 -5.92
CA ASP A 33 -8.60 10.41 -6.70
C ASP A 33 -9.89 9.78 -6.17
N ASP A 34 -10.53 10.43 -5.21
CA ASP A 34 -11.77 9.93 -4.59
C ASP A 34 -11.60 8.51 -4.04
N LEU A 35 -10.52 8.30 -3.31
CA LEU A 35 -10.21 7.05 -2.65
C LEU A 35 -10.25 7.25 -1.15
N ASP A 36 -10.75 6.26 -0.43
CA ASP A 36 -10.73 6.28 1.02
C ASP A 36 -9.90 5.12 1.58
N VAL A 37 -9.82 5.05 2.89
CA VAL A 37 -9.01 4.05 3.58
C VAL A 37 -9.49 2.61 3.30
N TRP A 38 -10.80 2.43 3.08
CA TRP A 38 -11.35 1.11 2.74
C TRP A 38 -10.87 0.64 1.37
N ASP A 39 -10.74 1.57 0.42
CA ASP A 39 -10.19 1.25 -0.91
C ASP A 39 -8.75 0.79 -0.80
N ILE A 40 -7.94 1.45 0.03
CA ILE A 40 -6.55 1.09 0.26
C ILE A 40 -6.46 -0.30 0.90
N GLU A 41 -7.24 -0.52 1.95
CA GLU A 41 -7.23 -1.82 2.65
C GLU A 41 -7.67 -2.94 1.72
N GLN A 42 -8.71 -2.73 0.94
CA GLN A 42 -9.20 -3.72 -0.01
C GLN A 42 -8.14 -4.03 -1.07
N ALA A 43 -7.51 -2.99 -1.62
CA ALA A 43 -6.48 -3.15 -2.65
C ALA A 43 -5.28 -3.95 -2.14
N VAL A 44 -4.87 -3.75 -0.89
CA VAL A 44 -3.78 -4.53 -0.28
C VAL A 44 -4.21 -5.98 -0.09
N MET A 45 -5.44 -6.22 0.33
CA MET A 45 -5.93 -7.57 0.60
C MET A 45 -6.08 -8.40 -0.67
N ASN A 46 -6.47 -7.82 -1.79
CA ASN A 46 -6.64 -8.56 -3.05
C ASN A 46 -5.47 -8.37 -4.03
N GLY A 47 -4.55 -7.47 -3.73
CA GLY A 47 -3.51 -7.06 -4.65
C GLY A 47 -2.23 -7.88 -4.56
N LYS A 48 -1.22 -7.38 -5.25
CA LYS A 48 0.11 -8.01 -5.28
C LYS A 48 1.18 -6.94 -5.31
N VAL A 49 2.38 -7.30 -4.87
CA VAL A 49 3.57 -6.45 -4.98
C VAL A 49 4.05 -6.51 -6.42
N VAL A 50 4.06 -5.36 -7.10
CA VAL A 50 4.45 -5.25 -8.51
C VAL A 50 5.83 -4.63 -8.69
N ARG A 51 6.35 -3.95 -7.67
CA ARG A 51 7.66 -3.30 -7.76
C ARG A 51 8.31 -3.23 -6.39
N ARG A 52 9.64 -3.35 -6.39
CA ARG A 52 10.48 -3.12 -5.21
C ARG A 52 11.58 -2.13 -5.62
N SER A 53 11.76 -1.07 -4.85
CA SER A 53 12.83 -0.09 -5.08
C SER A 53 13.75 -0.05 -3.86
N LYS A 54 15.01 -0.40 -4.07
CA LYS A 54 16.02 -0.44 -3.01
C LYS A 54 16.89 0.82 -2.96
N ARG A 55 16.58 1.84 -3.75
CA ARG A 55 17.40 3.04 -3.88
C ARG A 55 17.18 4.06 -2.77
N ASP A 56 16.12 3.91 -1.99
CA ASP A 56 15.84 4.85 -0.91
C ASP A 56 16.67 4.48 0.32
N LEU A 57 17.38 5.46 0.86
CA LEU A 57 18.21 5.28 2.05
C LEU A 57 17.38 4.93 3.29
N ARG A 58 16.09 5.23 3.28
CA ARG A 58 15.18 4.96 4.40
C ARG A 58 14.59 3.56 4.35
N GLY A 59 14.98 2.77 3.37
CA GLY A 59 14.52 1.39 3.22
C GLY A 59 13.89 1.14 1.88
N THR A 60 13.60 -0.13 1.63
CA THR A 60 12.99 -0.56 0.37
C THR A 60 11.54 -0.05 0.29
N LYS A 61 11.19 0.58 -0.82
CA LYS A 61 9.81 0.93 -1.13
C LYS A 61 9.17 -0.18 -1.94
N TYR A 62 7.93 -0.49 -1.63
CA TYR A 62 7.14 -1.50 -2.33
C TYR A 62 5.94 -0.83 -2.97
N THR A 63 5.63 -1.25 -4.20
CA THR A 63 4.39 -0.83 -4.87
C THR A 63 3.45 -2.02 -4.91
N ILE A 64 2.25 -1.82 -4.41
CA ILE A 64 1.18 -2.82 -4.42
C ILE A 64 0.09 -2.30 -5.34
N GLU A 65 -0.44 -3.19 -6.19
CA GLU A 65 -1.59 -2.87 -7.03
C GLU A 65 -2.71 -3.85 -6.75
N GLY A 66 -3.90 -3.31 -6.52
CA GLY A 66 -5.07 -4.11 -6.23
C GLY A 66 -6.34 -3.33 -6.49
N LEU A 67 -7.46 -4.04 -6.45
CA LEU A 67 -8.77 -3.44 -6.72
C LEU A 67 -9.33 -2.72 -5.50
N ALA A 68 -9.90 -1.55 -5.74
CA ALA A 68 -10.65 -0.80 -4.73
C ALA A 68 -11.95 -1.54 -4.36
N VAL A 69 -12.68 -1.00 -3.40
CA VAL A 69 -13.94 -1.61 -2.90
C VAL A 69 -14.95 -1.83 -4.04
N ASP A 70 -14.98 -0.94 -5.03
CA ASP A 70 -15.91 -1.06 -6.15
C ASP A 70 -15.58 -2.25 -7.09
N GLY A 71 -14.41 -2.86 -6.94
CA GLY A 71 -13.99 -3.97 -7.77
C GLY A 71 -13.63 -3.60 -9.20
N GLU A 72 -13.51 -2.31 -9.50
CA GLU A 72 -13.26 -1.79 -10.84
C GLU A 72 -11.98 -0.96 -10.92
N ARG A 73 -11.80 -0.03 -9.98
CA ARG A 73 -10.61 0.84 -9.99
C ARG A 73 -9.40 0.09 -9.46
N MET A 74 -8.34 0.08 -10.25
CA MET A 74 -7.06 -0.48 -9.82
C MET A 74 -6.29 0.62 -9.09
N VAL A 75 -5.91 0.36 -7.85
CA VAL A 75 -5.23 1.31 -6.98
C VAL A 75 -3.78 0.91 -6.80
N GLY A 76 -2.88 1.88 -6.94
CA GLY A 76 -1.47 1.71 -6.63
C GLY A 76 -1.14 2.31 -5.28
N ILE A 77 -0.40 1.58 -4.48
CA ILE A 77 0.01 1.99 -3.13
C ILE A 77 1.51 1.80 -3.02
N VAL A 78 2.22 2.89 -2.72
CA VAL A 78 3.66 2.83 -2.49
C VAL A 78 3.90 3.03 -1.00
N GLY A 79 4.67 2.12 -0.40
CA GLY A 79 4.98 2.22 1.02
C GLY A 79 6.25 1.49 1.39
N ARG A 80 6.66 1.66 2.64
CA ARG A 80 7.82 0.99 3.19
C ARG A 80 7.58 0.66 4.65
N PHE A 81 8.34 -0.31 5.17
CA PHE A 81 8.32 -0.57 6.61
C PHE A 81 9.11 0.55 7.30
N HIS A 82 8.52 1.12 8.32
CA HIS A 82 9.15 2.12 9.15
C HIS A 82 10.13 1.47 10.12
N ALA A 83 11.02 2.27 10.72
CA ALA A 83 11.94 1.77 11.74
C ALA A 83 11.21 1.15 12.93
N THR A 84 9.97 1.56 13.20
CA THR A 84 9.11 1.02 14.25
C THR A 84 8.34 -0.23 13.82
N ASP A 85 8.62 -0.77 12.65
CA ASP A 85 7.95 -1.91 12.03
C ASP A 85 6.51 -1.62 11.56
N ARG A 86 6.02 -0.40 11.69
CA ARG A 86 4.76 0.01 11.08
C ARG A 86 4.95 0.18 9.58
N PHE A 87 3.88 0.05 8.82
CA PHE A 87 3.94 0.25 7.37
C PHE A 87 3.54 1.70 7.06
N LEU A 88 4.41 2.44 6.37
CA LEU A 88 4.16 3.84 6.02
C LEU A 88 3.74 3.91 4.56
N ILE A 89 2.52 4.39 4.31
CA ILE A 89 2.00 4.61 2.97
C ILE A 89 2.41 6.00 2.51
N ILE A 90 3.19 6.06 1.43
CA ILE A 90 3.82 7.30 0.93
C ILE A 90 3.01 7.89 -0.21
N THR A 91 2.47 7.04 -1.09
CA THR A 91 1.82 7.45 -2.34
C THR A 91 0.64 6.52 -2.61
N VAL A 92 -0.46 7.10 -3.05
CA VAL A 92 -1.67 6.36 -3.45
C VAL A 92 -2.19 6.96 -4.74
N TYR A 93 -2.54 6.13 -5.70
CA TYR A 93 -3.04 6.63 -6.98
C TYR A 93 -3.99 5.62 -7.65
N ASP A 94 -4.87 6.17 -8.48
CA ASP A 94 -5.75 5.38 -9.35
C ASP A 94 -5.01 5.14 -10.66
N LEU A 95 -4.73 3.88 -10.99
CA LEU A 95 -3.98 3.53 -12.20
C LEU A 95 -4.70 3.96 -13.47
N ASN A 96 -6.02 3.98 -13.46
CA ASN A 96 -6.80 4.34 -14.64
C ASN A 96 -6.72 5.83 -14.97
N LYS A 97 -6.31 6.62 -13.99
CA LYS A 97 -6.25 8.08 -14.12
C LYS A 97 -4.91 8.58 -14.68
N TYR A 98 -3.85 7.78 -14.56
CA TYR A 98 -2.47 8.23 -14.79
C TYR A 98 -1.73 7.42 -15.85
N HIS A 99 -2.39 7.01 -16.89
CA HIS A 99 -1.69 6.34 -17.98
C HIS A 99 -1.96 6.95 -19.33
#